data_62873c81e29fb14187f87944bca7c90b
#
_entry.id   62873c81e29fb14187f87944bca7c90b
#
_cell.length_a   1.000
_cell.length_b   1.000
_cell.length_c   1.000
_cell.angle_alpha   90.00
_cell.angle_beta   90.00
_cell.angle_gamma   90.00
#
_symmetry.space_group_name_H-M   'P 1'
#
loop_
_entity.id
_entity.type
_entity.pdbx_description
1 polymer ?
#
loop_
_entity_poly.entity_id
_entity_poly.type
_entity_poly.pdbx_seq_one_letter_code
_entity_poly.pdbx_strand_id
1 'polypeptide(L)'
;MSTGVQKSISAEHAAGGHSGTSREPPPFDYSTIPPGHYDLAYRRGRGIQSKWHHLKFQRVAQELTGYRRVLDVGCGPGTLVGMLSRDHEAFGVDITEPQIEYANRVYAAAPPAFFACAVEDLPDELGQFDALSAVELIEHLPPEMADRTLRAAVERLRPGGKLVLTTPDFRSAWPLVERIVDRLGEVEYYVQHINRLTPAKLVRQLEAVGLREVRVRKYLFLAPFAACFGWRFADRISRLESGFVENRLGLIMLGTGIKAD
;
A
#
# COMPACT_ATOMS: atom_id res chain seq x y z
N MET A 1 -26.01 2.98 57.93
CA MET A 1 -27.09 3.90 57.63
C MET A 1 -27.02 4.11 56.12
N SER A 2 -27.75 3.32 55.35
CA SER A 2 -29.10 3.59 54.83
C SER A 2 -29.09 4.81 53.94
N THR A 3 -29.41 4.80 52.68
CA THR A 3 -30.54 4.37 51.87
C THR A 3 -30.13 4.55 50.40
N GLY A 4 -30.26 3.78 49.42
CA GLY A 4 -31.43 3.09 48.89
C GLY A 4 -32.40 4.01 48.15
N VAL A 5 -32.22 4.24 46.81
CA VAL A 5 -33.35 4.63 45.97
C VAL A 5 -33.22 3.91 44.59
N GLN A 6 -34.02 2.90 44.50
CA GLN A 6 -34.49 2.27 43.25
C GLN A 6 -35.48 3.25 42.58
N LYS A 7 -35.39 3.46 41.28
CA LYS A 7 -36.52 3.90 40.48
C LYS A 7 -36.66 3.11 39.20
N SER A 8 -37.77 2.45 39.16
CA SER A 8 -38.38 1.64 38.13
C SER A 8 -38.81 2.47 36.89
N ILE A 9 -38.58 1.91 35.71
CA ILE A 9 -39.56 1.47 34.68
C ILE A 9 -40.47 2.52 34.06
N SER A 10 -40.38 2.66 32.77
CA SER A 10 -41.57 2.47 31.90
C SER A 10 -41.12 2.16 30.49
N ALA A 11 -41.61 1.02 30.01
CA ALA A 11 -41.55 0.59 28.60
C ALA A 11 -42.60 1.38 27.81
N GLU A 12 -42.18 2.03 26.74
CA GLU A 12 -43.10 2.44 25.68
C GLU A 12 -42.65 1.83 24.36
N HIS A 13 -43.48 0.97 23.86
CA HIS A 13 -43.44 0.44 22.49
C HIS A 13 -43.69 1.60 21.53
N ALA A 14 -42.73 1.89 20.66
CA ALA A 14 -42.99 2.58 19.42
C ALA A 14 -42.31 1.81 18.27
N ALA A 15 -43.16 1.18 17.47
CA ALA A 15 -42.79 0.61 16.20
C ALA A 15 -42.35 1.73 15.25
N GLY A 16 -41.07 1.75 14.86
CA GLY A 16 -40.48 2.71 13.91
C GLY A 16 -39.56 1.96 12.97
N GLY A 17 -39.88 2.00 11.67
CA GLY A 17 -39.31 1.24 10.58
C GLY A 17 -37.79 1.21 10.54
N HIS A 18 -37.24 0.05 10.28
CA HIS A 18 -35.85 -0.17 9.93
C HIS A 18 -35.58 0.36 8.51
N SER A 19 -35.23 1.62 8.38
CA SER A 19 -34.46 2.08 7.23
C SER A 19 -33.00 1.72 7.49
N GLY A 20 -32.57 0.59 6.90
CA GLY A 20 -31.19 0.16 6.93
C GLY A 20 -30.30 1.13 6.14
N THR A 21 -29.88 2.22 6.77
CA THR A 21 -28.70 2.95 6.32
C THR A 21 -27.50 2.10 6.70
N SER A 22 -26.93 1.42 5.71
CA SER A 22 -25.57 0.85 5.83
C SER A 22 -24.61 2.00 6.11
N ARG A 23 -24.33 2.28 7.40
CA ARG A 23 -23.24 3.16 7.77
C ARG A 23 -21.97 2.50 7.27
N GLU A 24 -21.31 3.13 6.31
CA GLU A 24 -19.95 2.76 5.95
C GLU A 24 -19.11 2.80 7.24
N PRO A 25 -18.28 1.78 7.48
CA PRO A 25 -17.38 1.82 8.62
C PRO A 25 -16.52 3.08 8.52
N PRO A 26 -16.21 3.74 9.66
CA PRO A 26 -15.34 4.90 9.64
C PRO A 26 -14.00 4.53 8.99
N PRO A 27 -13.38 5.44 8.24
CA PRO A 27 -12.08 5.18 7.62
C PRO A 27 -11.07 4.81 8.72
N PHE A 28 -10.22 3.82 8.41
CA PHE A 28 -9.18 3.38 9.35
C PHE A 28 -8.22 4.54 9.68
N ASP A 29 -7.94 4.71 10.96
CA ASP A 29 -7.00 5.74 11.42
C ASP A 29 -5.55 5.23 11.35
N TYR A 30 -4.84 5.59 10.29
CA TYR A 30 -3.43 5.21 10.06
C TYR A 30 -2.46 5.80 11.08
N SER A 31 -2.87 6.83 11.85
CA SER A 31 -2.04 7.39 12.92
C SER A 31 -1.84 6.39 14.08
N THR A 32 -2.68 5.38 14.17
CA THR A 32 -2.56 4.28 15.16
C THR A 32 -1.39 3.33 14.88
N ILE A 33 -0.85 3.30 13.64
CA ILE A 33 0.30 2.49 13.29
C ILE A 33 1.57 3.19 13.81
N PRO A 34 2.37 2.53 14.68
CA PRO A 34 3.56 3.15 15.22
C PRO A 34 4.52 3.64 14.13
N PRO A 35 5.10 4.84 14.25
CA PRO A 35 6.05 5.36 13.28
C PRO A 35 7.21 4.39 13.04
N GLY A 36 7.47 4.07 11.79
CA GLY A 36 8.54 3.15 11.41
C GLY A 36 8.23 1.65 11.55
N HIS A 37 6.99 1.27 11.94
CA HIS A 37 6.63 -0.15 12.13
C HIS A 37 7.04 -1.03 10.94
N TYR A 38 6.70 -0.64 9.72
CA TYR A 38 7.02 -1.40 8.51
C TYR A 38 8.51 -1.34 8.15
N ASP A 39 9.19 -0.25 8.44
CA ASP A 39 10.65 -0.13 8.26
C ASP A 39 11.41 -1.05 9.21
N LEU A 40 11.02 -1.09 10.46
CA LEU A 40 11.60 -2.02 11.44
C LEU A 40 11.35 -3.48 11.04
N ALA A 41 10.18 -3.80 10.52
CA ALA A 41 9.88 -5.12 9.97
C ALA A 41 10.79 -5.47 8.79
N TYR A 42 10.99 -4.54 7.84
CA TYR A 42 11.92 -4.70 6.73
C TYR A 42 13.36 -4.91 7.22
N ARG A 43 13.87 -4.03 8.09
CA ARG A 43 15.26 -4.05 8.60
C ARG A 43 15.58 -5.25 9.48
N ARG A 44 14.57 -5.93 10.03
CA ARG A 44 14.76 -7.12 10.87
C ARG A 44 15.58 -8.21 10.19
N GLY A 45 15.52 -8.31 8.85
CA GLY A 45 16.32 -9.23 8.05
C GLY A 45 16.03 -10.71 8.31
N ARG A 46 14.89 -11.06 8.93
CA ARG A 46 14.48 -12.43 9.25
C ARG A 46 12.96 -12.57 9.37
N GLY A 47 12.46 -13.78 9.15
CA GLY A 47 11.04 -14.11 9.24
C GLY A 47 10.24 -13.74 8.00
N ILE A 48 8.98 -14.16 8.01
CA ILE A 48 8.05 -14.06 6.87
C ILE A 48 7.78 -12.59 6.50
N GLN A 49 7.41 -11.76 7.47
CA GLN A 49 7.05 -10.36 7.24
C GLN A 49 8.20 -9.57 6.62
N SER A 50 9.42 -9.71 7.17
CA SER A 50 10.59 -9.05 6.60
C SER A 50 10.86 -9.51 5.18
N LYS A 51 10.76 -10.83 4.91
CA LYS A 51 10.96 -11.40 3.57
C LYS A 51 9.90 -10.90 2.58
N TRP A 52 8.65 -10.77 3.03
CA TRP A 52 7.56 -10.19 2.25
C TRP A 52 7.93 -8.78 1.77
N HIS A 53 8.33 -7.89 2.67
CA HIS A 53 8.73 -6.53 2.32
C HIS A 53 9.96 -6.51 1.39
N HIS A 54 10.96 -7.35 1.64
CA HIS A 54 12.14 -7.42 0.77
C HIS A 54 11.80 -7.82 -0.67
N LEU A 55 11.03 -8.88 -0.86
CA LEU A 55 10.64 -9.37 -2.18
C LEU A 55 9.72 -8.35 -2.90
N LYS A 56 8.80 -7.73 -2.15
CA LYS A 56 7.91 -6.68 -2.66
C LYS A 56 8.71 -5.48 -3.18
N PHE A 57 9.54 -4.88 -2.36
CA PHE A 57 10.32 -3.71 -2.73
C PHE A 57 11.34 -4.00 -3.84
N GLN A 58 11.97 -5.17 -3.84
CA GLN A 58 12.85 -5.58 -4.93
C GLN A 58 12.10 -5.64 -6.27
N ARG A 59 10.88 -6.14 -6.29
CA ARG A 59 10.07 -6.21 -7.52
C ARG A 59 9.70 -4.81 -8.02
N VAL A 60 9.29 -3.90 -7.12
CA VAL A 60 9.00 -2.51 -7.48
C VAL A 60 10.25 -1.81 -7.99
N ALA A 61 11.38 -1.94 -7.31
CA ALA A 61 12.65 -1.33 -7.73
C ALA A 61 13.11 -1.81 -9.12
N GLN A 62 12.90 -3.09 -9.45
CA GLN A 62 13.17 -3.63 -10.79
C GLN A 62 12.36 -2.92 -11.88
N GLU A 63 11.10 -2.60 -11.60
CA GLU A 63 10.24 -1.87 -12.55
C GLU A 63 10.63 -0.38 -12.69
N LEU A 64 11.32 0.17 -11.71
CA LEU A 64 11.80 1.55 -11.68
C LEU A 64 13.22 1.72 -12.23
N THR A 65 13.90 0.63 -12.58
CA THR A 65 15.25 0.67 -13.14
C THR A 65 15.31 1.52 -14.42
N GLY A 66 16.28 2.45 -14.48
CA GLY A 66 16.50 3.35 -15.62
C GLY A 66 15.76 4.68 -15.56
N TYR A 67 14.86 4.87 -14.59
CA TYR A 67 14.20 6.15 -14.31
C TYR A 67 15.03 6.96 -13.31
N ARG A 68 15.23 8.25 -13.56
CA ARG A 68 16.10 9.10 -12.71
C ARG A 68 15.35 9.67 -11.52
N ARG A 69 14.23 10.36 -11.75
CA ARG A 69 13.43 11.02 -10.71
C ARG A 69 12.21 10.18 -10.40
N VAL A 70 12.13 9.68 -9.17
CA VAL A 70 11.08 8.76 -8.72
C VAL A 70 10.35 9.33 -7.52
N LEU A 71 9.01 9.27 -7.53
CA LEU A 71 8.16 9.61 -6.37
C LEU A 71 7.44 8.36 -5.89
N ASP A 72 7.48 8.09 -4.58
CA ASP A 72 6.67 7.06 -3.92
C ASP A 72 5.47 7.71 -3.22
N VAL A 73 4.27 7.39 -3.68
CA VAL A 73 2.99 7.92 -3.17
C VAL A 73 2.46 6.97 -2.11
N GLY A 74 2.19 7.47 -0.90
CA GLY A 74 1.90 6.65 0.27
C GLY A 74 3.16 5.96 0.79
N CYS A 75 4.27 6.71 0.88
CA CYS A 75 5.58 6.14 1.18
C CYS A 75 5.74 5.65 2.62
N GLY A 76 4.79 5.97 3.52
CA GLY A 76 4.83 5.62 4.93
C GLY A 76 6.17 6.01 5.58
N PRO A 77 6.87 5.07 6.25
CA PRO A 77 8.14 5.35 6.92
C PRO A 77 9.35 5.50 5.96
N GLY A 78 9.13 5.60 4.65
CA GLY A 78 10.16 5.92 3.66
C GLY A 78 11.10 4.77 3.27
N THR A 79 10.79 3.53 3.62
CA THR A 79 11.67 2.37 3.40
C THR A 79 12.04 2.17 1.93
N LEU A 80 11.05 2.23 1.02
CA LEU A 80 11.30 2.08 -0.41
C LEU A 80 12.11 3.26 -0.96
N VAL A 81 11.76 4.48 -0.59
CA VAL A 81 12.50 5.70 -0.98
C VAL A 81 13.95 5.63 -0.53
N GLY A 82 14.21 5.24 0.73
CA GLY A 82 15.56 5.05 1.26
C GLY A 82 16.36 3.96 0.53
N MET A 83 15.70 2.93 0.01
CA MET A 83 16.34 1.92 -0.83
C MET A 83 16.63 2.45 -2.24
N LEU A 84 15.70 3.20 -2.83
CA LEU A 84 15.84 3.77 -4.18
C LEU A 84 16.84 4.92 -4.25
N SER A 85 17.01 5.69 -3.18
CA SER A 85 17.93 6.87 -3.14
C SER A 85 19.39 6.57 -3.43
N ARG A 86 19.77 5.30 -3.52
CA ARG A 86 21.13 4.88 -3.92
C ARG A 86 21.37 5.06 -5.42
N ASP A 87 20.34 4.88 -6.22
CA ASP A 87 20.43 4.84 -7.68
C ASP A 87 19.50 5.86 -8.37
N HIS A 88 18.62 6.53 -7.59
CA HIS A 88 17.60 7.45 -8.07
C HIS A 88 17.58 8.74 -7.23
N GLU A 89 17.12 9.82 -7.84
CA GLU A 89 16.63 11.00 -7.15
C GLU A 89 15.21 10.68 -6.63
N ALA A 90 15.13 10.13 -5.41
CA ALA A 90 13.93 9.54 -4.88
C ALA A 90 13.24 10.47 -3.87
N PHE A 91 11.92 10.58 -4.00
CA PHE A 91 11.03 11.38 -3.16
C PHE A 91 9.91 10.51 -2.59
N GLY A 92 9.38 10.89 -1.44
CA GLY A 92 8.25 10.23 -0.83
C GLY A 92 7.19 11.23 -0.36
N VAL A 93 5.92 10.86 -0.51
CA VAL A 93 4.80 11.63 0.02
C VAL A 93 3.84 10.71 0.78
N ASP A 94 3.41 11.14 1.95
CA ASP A 94 2.42 10.46 2.78
C ASP A 94 1.64 11.48 3.61
N ILE A 95 0.35 11.23 3.83
CA ILE A 95 -0.48 12.12 4.66
C ILE A 95 -0.20 11.98 6.15
N THR A 96 0.49 10.92 6.56
CA THR A 96 0.75 10.58 7.97
C THR A 96 2.02 11.25 8.47
N GLU A 97 1.90 12.44 9.04
CA GLU A 97 3.03 13.25 9.51
C GLU A 97 4.03 12.47 10.40
N PRO A 98 3.61 11.66 11.41
CA PRO A 98 4.57 10.90 12.21
C PRO A 98 5.41 9.89 11.42
N GLN A 99 4.89 9.33 10.32
CA GLN A 99 5.65 8.45 9.41
C GLN A 99 6.70 9.26 8.63
N ILE A 100 6.33 10.45 8.16
CA ILE A 100 7.25 11.35 7.44
C ILE A 100 8.34 11.91 8.37
N GLU A 101 8.01 12.25 9.60
CA GLU A 101 9.03 12.62 10.61
C GLU A 101 10.03 11.47 10.84
N TYR A 102 9.53 10.23 10.94
CA TYR A 102 10.38 9.05 11.02
C TYR A 102 11.26 8.92 9.78
N ALA A 103 10.69 9.00 8.57
CA ALA A 103 11.39 8.89 7.30
C ALA A 103 12.51 9.94 7.18
N ASN A 104 12.21 11.20 7.49
CA ASN A 104 13.19 12.30 7.49
C ASN A 104 14.34 12.05 8.46
N ARG A 105 14.06 11.50 9.65
CA ARG A 105 15.12 11.19 10.62
C ARG A 105 16.01 10.04 10.18
N VAL A 106 15.46 9.04 9.49
CA VAL A 106 16.15 7.78 9.20
C VAL A 106 16.82 7.77 7.83
N TYR A 107 16.23 8.45 6.84
CA TYR A 107 16.63 8.37 5.44
C TYR A 107 17.07 9.68 4.82
N ALA A 108 16.81 10.82 5.46
CA ALA A 108 17.16 12.10 4.86
C ALA A 108 18.67 12.29 4.78
N ALA A 109 19.20 12.07 3.60
CA ALA A 109 20.58 12.38 3.23
C ALA A 109 20.72 13.76 2.57
N ALA A 110 19.76 14.74 2.85
CA ALA A 110 19.66 16.12 2.32
C ALA A 110 19.31 16.24 0.82
N PRO A 111 18.47 17.16 0.40
CA PRO A 111 17.42 17.92 1.10
C PRO A 111 16.18 17.04 1.36
N PRO A 112 15.12 17.50 2.05
CA PRO A 112 14.02 16.65 2.46
C PRO A 112 13.40 15.96 1.24
N ALA A 113 13.62 14.65 1.17
CA ALA A 113 13.05 13.80 0.13
C ALA A 113 11.60 13.38 0.45
N PHE A 114 11.06 13.82 1.61
CA PHE A 114 9.77 13.37 2.13
C PHE A 114 8.85 14.54 2.46
N PHE A 115 7.57 14.40 2.11
CA PHE A 115 6.54 15.42 2.26
C PHE A 115 5.32 14.87 3.00
N ALA A 116 4.89 15.57 4.06
CA ALA A 116 3.70 15.23 4.84
C ALA A 116 2.47 15.94 4.24
N CYS A 117 1.94 15.43 3.14
CA CYS A 117 0.77 15.98 2.47
C CYS A 117 0.11 14.95 1.55
N ALA A 118 -1.03 15.26 0.98
CA ALA A 118 -1.57 14.50 -0.14
C ALA A 118 -0.75 14.74 -1.42
N VAL A 119 -0.79 13.82 -2.37
CA VAL A 119 -0.05 13.97 -3.63
C VAL A 119 -0.54 15.17 -4.45
N GLU A 120 -1.80 15.55 -4.28
CA GLU A 120 -2.43 16.74 -4.85
C GLU A 120 -1.77 18.04 -4.37
N ASP A 121 -1.31 18.05 -3.10
CA ASP A 121 -0.78 19.23 -2.41
C ASP A 121 0.75 19.31 -2.46
N LEU A 122 1.40 18.43 -3.24
CA LEU A 122 2.85 18.51 -3.44
C LEU A 122 3.25 19.85 -4.09
N PRO A 123 4.34 20.49 -3.61
CA PRO A 123 4.82 21.74 -4.20
C PRO A 123 5.06 21.63 -5.71
N ASP A 124 4.62 22.65 -6.47
CA ASP A 124 4.78 22.66 -7.92
C ASP A 124 6.25 22.80 -8.36
N GLU A 125 7.09 23.38 -7.51
CA GLU A 125 8.52 23.53 -7.72
C GLU A 125 9.26 22.18 -7.86
N LEU A 126 8.67 21.11 -7.35
CA LEU A 126 9.19 19.75 -7.56
C LEU A 126 9.10 19.30 -9.01
N GLY A 127 8.17 19.92 -9.79
CA GLY A 127 7.98 19.58 -11.18
C GLY A 127 7.47 18.14 -11.38
N GLN A 128 7.81 17.56 -12.54
CA GLN A 128 7.38 16.22 -12.93
C GLN A 128 8.42 15.15 -12.64
N PHE A 129 7.95 13.91 -12.52
CA PHE A 129 8.77 12.73 -12.24
C PHE A 129 8.84 11.80 -13.46
N ASP A 130 9.93 11.05 -13.55
CA ASP A 130 10.12 10.04 -14.60
C ASP A 130 9.29 8.80 -14.34
N ALA A 131 9.17 8.43 -13.05
CA ALA A 131 8.33 7.32 -12.62
C ALA A 131 7.76 7.58 -11.23
N LEU A 132 6.62 6.93 -10.96
CA LEU A 132 5.98 6.90 -9.65
C LEU A 132 5.79 5.46 -9.18
N SER A 133 5.88 5.26 -7.86
CA SER A 133 5.37 4.07 -7.20
C SER A 133 4.21 4.40 -6.26
N ALA A 134 3.31 3.42 -6.08
CA ALA A 134 2.27 3.42 -5.05
C ALA A 134 2.15 2.00 -4.52
N VAL A 135 2.72 1.74 -3.35
CA VAL A 135 2.92 0.38 -2.84
C VAL A 135 1.95 0.07 -1.72
N GLU A 136 0.96 -0.78 -1.99
CA GLU A 136 -0.09 -1.14 -1.02
C GLU A 136 -0.77 0.11 -0.43
N LEU A 137 -1.25 0.98 -1.32
CA LEU A 137 -1.91 2.23 -0.97
C LEU A 137 -3.41 2.20 -1.31
N ILE A 138 -3.77 1.88 -2.56
CA ILE A 138 -5.11 2.13 -3.07
C ILE A 138 -6.19 1.20 -2.51
N GLU A 139 -5.83 0.04 -1.97
CA GLU A 139 -6.73 -0.85 -1.23
C GLU A 139 -7.24 -0.24 0.08
N HIS A 140 -6.51 0.71 0.62
CA HIS A 140 -6.83 1.42 1.84
C HIS A 140 -7.71 2.65 1.62
N LEU A 141 -7.88 3.08 0.39
CA LEU A 141 -8.65 4.27 0.04
C LEU A 141 -10.06 3.89 -0.44
N PRO A 142 -11.10 4.67 -0.09
CA PRO A 142 -12.38 4.57 -0.77
C PRO A 142 -12.19 4.67 -2.29
N PRO A 143 -12.98 3.97 -3.13
CA PRO A 143 -12.77 3.93 -4.58
C PRO A 143 -12.63 5.31 -5.23
N GLU A 144 -13.46 6.26 -4.84
CA GLU A 144 -13.43 7.64 -5.36
C GLU A 144 -12.16 8.39 -4.96
N MET A 145 -11.66 8.16 -3.74
CA MET A 145 -10.40 8.72 -3.28
C MET A 145 -9.22 8.08 -4.00
N ALA A 146 -9.23 6.75 -4.18
CA ALA A 146 -8.22 6.04 -4.93
C ALA A 146 -8.10 6.56 -6.37
N ASP A 147 -9.24 6.80 -7.05
CA ASP A 147 -9.27 7.37 -8.40
C ASP A 147 -8.71 8.80 -8.42
N ARG A 148 -9.06 9.64 -7.45
CA ARG A 148 -8.54 11.00 -7.34
C ARG A 148 -7.03 11.01 -7.09
N THR A 149 -6.56 10.24 -6.12
CA THR A 149 -5.12 10.12 -5.81
C THR A 149 -4.31 9.59 -7.00
N LEU A 150 -4.84 8.60 -7.72
CA LEU A 150 -4.18 8.08 -8.93
C LEU A 150 -4.13 9.13 -10.05
N ARG A 151 -5.20 9.92 -10.26
CA ARG A 151 -5.18 11.01 -11.26
C ARG A 151 -4.13 12.05 -10.90
N ALA A 152 -4.11 12.52 -9.67
CA ALA A 152 -3.12 13.50 -9.20
C ALA A 152 -1.69 12.95 -9.33
N ALA A 153 -1.48 11.67 -8.98
CA ALA A 153 -0.20 11.02 -9.19
C ALA A 153 0.21 10.99 -10.68
N VAL A 154 -0.71 10.62 -11.58
CA VAL A 154 -0.44 10.61 -13.04
C VAL A 154 -0.16 12.01 -13.58
N GLU A 155 -0.79 13.06 -13.05
CA GLU A 155 -0.48 14.45 -13.39
C GLU A 155 0.97 14.82 -13.09
N ARG A 156 1.54 14.30 -11.99
CA ARG A 156 2.93 14.49 -11.62
C ARG A 156 3.94 13.68 -12.47
N LEU A 157 3.49 12.75 -13.31
CA LEU A 157 4.36 12.10 -14.30
C LEU A 157 4.59 13.01 -15.50
N ARG A 158 5.81 12.99 -16.04
CA ARG A 158 6.06 13.54 -17.37
C ARG A 158 5.40 12.68 -18.46
N PRO A 159 5.14 13.20 -19.66
CA PRO A 159 4.77 12.38 -20.80
C PRO A 159 5.75 11.23 -21.00
N GLY A 160 5.25 10.01 -21.25
CA GLY A 160 6.08 8.78 -21.30
C GLY A 160 6.59 8.30 -19.93
N GLY A 161 6.24 8.96 -18.84
CA GLY A 161 6.58 8.53 -17.47
C GLY A 161 5.79 7.29 -17.05
N LYS A 162 6.34 6.49 -16.12
CA LYS A 162 5.82 5.20 -15.70
C LYS A 162 5.19 5.26 -14.31
N LEU A 163 3.99 4.69 -14.16
CA LEU A 163 3.42 4.33 -12.86
C LEU A 163 3.68 2.85 -12.57
N VAL A 164 4.10 2.55 -11.34
CA VAL A 164 4.23 1.19 -10.77
C VAL A 164 3.39 1.13 -9.50
N LEU A 165 2.45 0.22 -9.45
CA LEU A 165 1.52 0.12 -8.33
C LEU A 165 1.44 -1.33 -7.85
N THR A 166 1.34 -1.54 -6.53
CA THR A 166 1.06 -2.86 -5.96
C THR A 166 -0.18 -2.83 -5.07
N THR A 167 -0.94 -3.91 -5.09
CA THR A 167 -2.14 -4.10 -4.26
C THR A 167 -2.48 -5.58 -4.17
N PRO A 168 -3.13 -6.07 -3.11
CA PRO A 168 -3.56 -7.45 -3.00
C PRO A 168 -4.56 -7.87 -4.11
N ASP A 169 -4.45 -9.14 -4.57
CA ASP A 169 -5.46 -9.73 -5.44
C ASP A 169 -6.54 -10.44 -4.63
N PHE A 170 -7.70 -9.83 -4.48
CA PHE A 170 -8.84 -10.40 -3.74
C PHE A 170 -9.52 -11.58 -4.44
N ARG A 171 -9.06 -11.99 -5.63
CA ARG A 171 -9.44 -13.25 -6.29
C ARG A 171 -8.44 -14.39 -6.09
N SER A 172 -7.30 -14.09 -5.45
CA SER A 172 -6.29 -15.10 -5.08
C SER A 172 -6.59 -15.73 -3.72
N ALA A 173 -5.62 -16.44 -3.15
CA ALA A 173 -5.69 -16.92 -1.77
C ALA A 173 -5.45 -15.79 -0.73
N TRP A 174 -5.25 -14.54 -1.15
CA TRP A 174 -5.02 -13.42 -0.23
C TRP A 174 -6.05 -13.29 0.88
N PRO A 175 -7.38 -13.36 0.65
CA PRO A 175 -8.36 -13.23 1.74
C PRO A 175 -8.24 -14.30 2.83
N LEU A 176 -7.68 -15.47 2.51
CA LEU A 176 -7.38 -16.50 3.50
C LEU A 176 -6.11 -16.16 4.28
N VAL A 177 -5.07 -15.69 3.58
CA VAL A 177 -3.80 -15.26 4.19
C VAL A 177 -4.04 -14.10 5.15
N GLU A 178 -4.81 -13.10 4.73
CA GLU A 178 -5.21 -11.93 5.52
C GLU A 178 -5.85 -12.35 6.85
N ARG A 179 -6.86 -13.25 6.81
CA ARG A 179 -7.51 -13.76 8.04
C ARG A 179 -6.55 -14.50 8.98
N ILE A 180 -5.56 -15.20 8.43
CA ILE A 180 -4.54 -15.89 9.25
C ILE A 180 -3.62 -14.85 9.89
N VAL A 181 -3.19 -13.85 9.13
CA VAL A 181 -2.31 -12.78 9.62
C VAL A 181 -3.01 -11.95 10.69
N ASP A 182 -4.27 -11.58 10.50
CA ASP A 182 -5.07 -10.84 11.49
C ASP A 182 -5.24 -11.60 12.82
N ARG A 183 -5.31 -12.94 12.77
CA ARG A 183 -5.39 -13.77 13.99
C ARG A 183 -4.07 -13.91 14.74
N LEU A 184 -2.96 -13.75 14.06
CA LEU A 184 -1.61 -13.98 14.61
C LEU A 184 -0.82 -12.68 14.80
N GLY A 185 -1.25 -11.59 14.19
CA GLY A 185 -0.59 -10.29 14.18
C GLY A 185 -1.23 -9.26 15.10
N GLU A 186 -0.54 -8.13 15.24
CA GLU A 186 -1.01 -6.97 16.02
C GLU A 186 -1.81 -5.97 15.15
N VAL A 187 -1.84 -6.17 13.82
CA VAL A 187 -2.47 -5.27 12.85
C VAL A 187 -3.59 -6.00 12.12
N GLU A 188 -4.78 -5.46 12.17
CA GLU A 188 -5.97 -6.00 11.50
C GLU A 188 -6.06 -5.48 10.06
N TYR A 189 -5.57 -6.24 9.09
CA TYR A 189 -5.58 -5.87 7.67
C TYR A 189 -6.98 -5.90 7.06
N TYR A 190 -7.83 -6.83 7.48
CA TYR A 190 -9.18 -6.99 6.93
C TYR A 190 -10.04 -5.73 7.03
N VAL A 191 -9.90 -4.97 8.13
CA VAL A 191 -10.63 -3.70 8.36
C VAL A 191 -10.04 -2.56 7.52
N GLN A 192 -8.74 -2.64 7.20
CA GLN A 192 -8.02 -1.61 6.46
C GLN A 192 -8.24 -1.72 4.95
N HIS A 193 -8.48 -2.92 4.42
CA HIS A 193 -8.65 -3.15 2.98
C HIS A 193 -10.10 -2.95 2.56
N ILE A 194 -10.48 -1.70 2.36
CA ILE A 194 -11.84 -1.28 2.00
C ILE A 194 -12.10 -1.33 0.48
N ASN A 195 -11.06 -1.13 -0.34
CA ASN A 195 -11.13 -1.20 -1.80
C ASN A 195 -10.57 -2.53 -2.31
N ARG A 196 -11.46 -3.50 -2.49
CA ARG A 196 -11.08 -4.87 -2.89
C ARG A 196 -10.95 -4.99 -4.39
N LEU A 197 -9.70 -4.97 -4.85
CA LEU A 197 -9.35 -4.98 -6.26
C LEU A 197 -9.17 -6.40 -6.81
N THR A 198 -9.34 -6.50 -8.12
CA THR A 198 -9.06 -7.68 -8.92
C THR A 198 -8.24 -7.26 -10.14
N PRO A 199 -7.53 -8.17 -10.84
CA PRO A 199 -6.74 -7.79 -12.01
C PRO A 199 -7.53 -6.97 -13.03
N ALA A 200 -8.76 -7.38 -13.35
CA ALA A 200 -9.59 -6.67 -14.32
C ALA A 200 -10.08 -5.30 -13.83
N LYS A 201 -10.33 -5.13 -12.53
CA LYS A 201 -10.68 -3.82 -11.95
C LYS A 201 -9.47 -2.90 -11.99
N LEU A 202 -8.29 -3.41 -11.62
CA LEU A 202 -7.05 -2.64 -11.62
C LEU A 202 -6.68 -2.15 -13.03
N VAL A 203 -6.77 -3.03 -14.04
CA VAL A 203 -6.53 -2.61 -15.44
C VAL A 203 -7.44 -1.44 -15.81
N ARG A 204 -8.77 -1.58 -15.60
CA ARG A 204 -9.73 -0.51 -15.93
C ARG A 204 -9.45 0.78 -15.17
N GLN A 205 -9.06 0.70 -13.90
CA GLN A 205 -8.77 1.87 -13.08
C GLN A 205 -7.53 2.61 -13.60
N LEU A 206 -6.46 1.88 -13.96
CA LEU A 206 -5.25 2.47 -14.51
C LEU A 206 -5.49 3.10 -15.91
N GLU A 207 -6.29 2.45 -16.76
CA GLU A 207 -6.69 3.00 -18.06
C GLU A 207 -7.56 4.25 -17.89
N ALA A 208 -8.48 4.27 -16.93
CA ALA A 208 -9.39 5.38 -16.65
C ALA A 208 -8.68 6.65 -16.15
N VAL A 209 -7.47 6.52 -15.57
CA VAL A 209 -6.63 7.66 -15.18
C VAL A 209 -5.66 8.12 -16.28
N GLY A 210 -5.83 7.62 -17.53
CA GLY A 210 -5.08 8.08 -18.71
C GLY A 210 -3.76 7.36 -18.96
N LEU A 211 -3.53 6.21 -18.31
CA LEU A 211 -2.34 5.40 -18.59
C LEU A 211 -2.56 4.50 -19.80
N ARG A 212 -1.51 4.31 -20.59
CA ARG A 212 -1.43 3.39 -21.75
C ARG A 212 -0.50 2.23 -21.41
N GLU A 213 -0.47 1.22 -22.25
CA GLU A 213 0.35 0.01 -22.08
C GLU A 213 0.18 -0.63 -20.70
N VAL A 214 -1.03 -0.56 -20.16
CA VAL A 214 -1.35 -1.09 -18.84
C VAL A 214 -1.11 -2.60 -18.79
N ARG A 215 -0.31 -3.02 -17.81
CA ARG A 215 -0.03 -4.44 -17.55
C ARG A 215 -0.25 -4.72 -16.08
N VAL A 216 -0.96 -5.81 -15.79
CA VAL A 216 -1.15 -6.31 -14.42
C VAL A 216 -0.60 -7.72 -14.36
N ARG A 217 0.40 -7.93 -13.50
CA ARG A 217 1.00 -9.24 -13.22
C ARG A 217 0.82 -9.55 -11.75
N LYS A 218 0.80 -10.83 -11.40
CA LYS A 218 0.78 -11.26 -10.01
C LYS A 218 2.17 -11.73 -9.57
N TYR A 219 2.44 -11.58 -8.29
CA TYR A 219 3.70 -11.99 -7.69
C TYR A 219 3.52 -12.29 -6.19
N LEU A 220 4.55 -12.76 -5.52
CA LEU A 220 4.55 -13.22 -4.14
C LEU A 220 3.52 -14.34 -3.91
N PHE A 221 4.01 -15.57 -3.87
CA PHE A 221 3.17 -16.72 -3.55
C PHE A 221 3.70 -17.44 -2.30
N LEU A 222 4.52 -18.46 -2.43
CA LEU A 222 5.04 -19.24 -1.29
C LEU A 222 6.37 -18.69 -0.75
N ALA A 223 7.13 -17.97 -1.57
CA ALA A 223 8.47 -17.54 -1.22
C ALA A 223 8.57 -16.78 0.12
N PRO A 224 7.69 -15.81 0.47
CA PRO A 224 7.77 -15.17 1.78
C PRO A 224 7.61 -16.15 2.94
N PHE A 225 6.71 -17.12 2.81
CA PHE A 225 6.44 -18.13 3.85
C PHE A 225 7.59 -19.12 3.99
N ALA A 226 8.29 -19.41 2.90
CA ALA A 226 9.49 -20.24 2.92
C ALA A 226 10.63 -19.65 3.78
N ALA A 227 10.55 -18.38 4.15
CA ALA A 227 11.52 -17.72 5.02
C ALA A 227 11.58 -18.31 6.45
N CYS A 228 10.54 -19.03 6.91
CA CYS A 228 10.58 -19.78 8.17
C CYS A 228 11.60 -20.93 8.13
N PHE A 229 11.93 -21.46 6.93
CA PHE A 229 12.96 -22.48 6.72
C PHE A 229 14.33 -21.88 6.34
N GLY A 230 14.42 -20.57 6.22
CA GLY A 230 15.65 -19.82 5.94
C GLY A 230 15.55 -18.89 4.75
N TRP A 231 16.30 -17.78 4.82
CA TRP A 231 16.22 -16.71 3.81
C TRP A 231 16.71 -17.14 2.44
N ARG A 232 17.84 -17.88 2.38
CA ARG A 232 18.38 -18.41 1.12
C ARG A 232 17.42 -19.42 0.48
N PHE A 233 16.68 -20.17 1.29
CA PHE A 233 15.66 -21.07 0.79
C PHE A 233 14.49 -20.29 0.19
N ALA A 234 14.01 -19.26 0.88
CA ALA A 234 12.99 -18.36 0.33
C ALA A 234 13.41 -17.71 -1.00
N ASP A 235 14.69 -17.31 -1.15
CA ASP A 235 15.20 -16.77 -2.43
C ASP A 235 15.21 -17.79 -3.55
N ARG A 236 15.47 -19.07 -3.24
CA ARG A 236 15.38 -20.15 -4.23
C ARG A 236 13.93 -20.37 -4.67
N ILE A 237 13.00 -20.41 -3.71
CA ILE A 237 11.58 -20.54 -4.01
C ILE A 237 11.12 -19.34 -4.85
N SER A 238 11.47 -18.12 -4.51
CA SER A 238 11.11 -16.92 -5.30
C SER A 238 11.58 -17.01 -6.75
N ARG A 239 12.78 -17.52 -7.00
CA ARG A 239 13.27 -17.74 -8.37
C ARG A 239 12.51 -18.84 -9.11
N LEU A 240 12.10 -19.90 -8.43
CA LEU A 240 11.32 -20.99 -9.03
C LEU A 240 9.88 -20.58 -9.32
N GLU A 241 9.30 -19.72 -8.50
CA GLU A 241 7.93 -19.20 -8.68
C GLU A 241 7.85 -18.12 -9.76
N SER A 242 8.97 -17.42 -10.03
CA SER A 242 8.97 -16.28 -10.94
C SER A 242 8.46 -16.67 -12.34
N GLY A 243 7.60 -15.81 -12.89
CA GLY A 243 6.99 -16.04 -14.20
C GLY A 243 5.64 -16.76 -14.11
N PHE A 244 5.54 -18.00 -14.58
CA PHE A 244 4.24 -18.67 -14.74
C PHE A 244 3.47 -18.89 -13.43
N VAL A 245 4.14 -19.37 -12.37
CA VAL A 245 3.52 -19.69 -11.09
C VAL A 245 3.04 -18.40 -10.41
N GLU A 246 3.89 -17.40 -10.32
CA GLU A 246 3.54 -16.10 -9.74
C GLU A 246 2.36 -15.46 -10.48
N ASN A 247 2.38 -15.42 -11.81
CA ASN A 247 1.29 -14.81 -12.58
C ASN A 247 -0.07 -15.50 -12.35
N ARG A 248 -0.07 -16.78 -12.02
CA ARG A 248 -1.31 -17.54 -11.80
C ARG A 248 -1.76 -17.52 -10.34
N LEU A 249 -0.84 -17.70 -9.40
CA LEU A 249 -1.13 -17.95 -7.98
C LEU A 249 -0.69 -16.82 -7.06
N GLY A 250 0.05 -15.82 -7.54
CA GLY A 250 0.54 -14.70 -6.75
C GLY A 250 -0.56 -14.00 -5.97
N LEU A 251 -0.22 -13.56 -4.77
CA LEU A 251 -1.14 -12.95 -3.81
C LEU A 251 -1.28 -11.45 -4.03
N ILE A 252 -0.25 -10.82 -4.58
CA ILE A 252 -0.18 -9.38 -4.84
C ILE A 252 -0.18 -9.13 -6.34
N MET A 253 -0.90 -8.12 -6.76
CA MET A 253 -0.84 -7.57 -8.12
C MET A 253 0.22 -6.49 -8.21
N LEU A 254 0.93 -6.47 -9.33
CA LEU A 254 1.80 -5.39 -9.76
C LEU A 254 1.22 -4.83 -11.05
N GLY A 255 0.68 -3.63 -10.97
CA GLY A 255 0.17 -2.86 -12.09
C GLY A 255 1.22 -1.87 -12.59
N THR A 256 1.40 -1.78 -13.89
CA THR A 256 2.24 -0.77 -14.53
C THR A 256 1.48 -0.10 -15.68
N GLY A 257 1.78 1.15 -15.94
CA GLY A 257 1.24 1.88 -17.09
C GLY A 257 2.12 3.08 -17.40
N ILE A 258 2.02 3.57 -18.63
CA ILE A 258 2.78 4.70 -19.15
C ILE A 258 1.83 5.87 -19.37
N LYS A 259 2.20 7.07 -18.88
CA LYS A 259 1.45 8.30 -19.14
C LYS A 259 1.47 8.59 -20.64
N ALA A 260 0.30 8.84 -21.20
CA ALA A 260 0.20 9.31 -22.59
C ALA A 260 0.90 10.68 -22.76
N ASP A 261 1.30 10.98 -24.01
CA ASP A 261 1.83 12.29 -24.40
C ASP A 261 0.79 13.38 -24.29
#